data_dde26d2572ff9c094d94731af4e60a12
#
_entry.id   dde26d2572ff9c094d94731af4e60a12
#
_cell.length_a   1.000
_cell.length_b   1.000
_cell.length_c   1.000
_cell.angle_alpha   90.00
_cell.angle_beta   90.00
_cell.angle_gamma   90.00
#
_symmetry.space_group_name_H-M   'P 1'
#
loop_
_entity.id
_entity.type
_entity.pdbx_description
1 polymer ?
#
loop_
_entity_poly.entity_id
_entity_poly.type
_entity_poly.pdbx_seq_one_letter_code
_entity_poly.pdbx_strand_id
1 'polypeptide(L)'
;EVADVNILPPPKFDDSYKELIEGGVLDKAKSLVDGRDKQQHYGPPEEFMGRLAKMWGGYLGIELKPTDAALMMAILKAARLRTNPEHEDSLIDFAGYARIFERVK
;
A
#
# COMPACT_ATOMS: atom_id res chain seq x y z
N GLU A 1 11.46 -10.71 20.24
CA GLU A 1 12.85 -10.47 19.98
C GLU A 1 13.13 -10.17 18.54
N VAL A 2 13.72 -9.05 18.32
CA VAL A 2 14.06 -8.64 16.96
C VAL A 2 15.13 -9.56 16.36
N ALA A 3 15.99 -10.10 17.18
CA ALA A 3 17.07 -10.96 16.72
C ALA A 3 16.60 -12.18 15.94
N ASP A 4 15.41 -12.69 16.27
CA ASP A 4 14.91 -13.90 15.64
C ASP A 4 14.57 -13.69 14.16
N VAL A 5 14.27 -12.46 13.78
CA VAL A 5 13.92 -12.15 12.40
C VAL A 5 15.09 -12.39 11.46
N ASN A 6 16.30 -12.18 11.96
CA ASN A 6 17.52 -12.31 11.15
C ASN A 6 17.88 -13.74 10.83
N ILE A 7 17.24 -14.70 11.49
CA ILE A 7 17.56 -16.12 11.33
C ILE A 7 16.71 -16.74 10.25
N LEU A 8 15.64 -16.07 9.84
CA LEU A 8 14.76 -16.63 8.84
C LEU A 8 15.48 -16.74 7.50
N PRO A 9 15.42 -17.92 6.86
CA PRO A 9 16.01 -18.06 5.54
C PRO A 9 15.26 -17.18 4.51
N PRO A 10 15.94 -16.78 3.45
CA PRO A 10 15.25 -16.06 2.38
C PRO A 10 14.16 -16.94 1.78
N PRO A 11 13.07 -16.35 1.30
CA PRO A 11 12.01 -17.12 0.68
C PRO A 11 12.52 -17.88 -0.53
N LYS A 12 12.02 -19.10 -0.70
CA LYS A 12 12.36 -19.91 -1.86
C LYS A 12 11.37 -19.60 -2.97
N PHE A 13 11.89 -19.34 -4.14
CA PHE A 13 11.06 -19.11 -5.32
C PHE A 13 10.78 -20.46 -5.96
N ASP A 14 9.65 -21.04 -5.63
CA ASP A 14 9.17 -22.30 -6.19
C ASP A 14 7.89 -22.03 -7.00
N ASP A 15 7.04 -23.03 -7.16
CA ASP A 15 5.80 -22.85 -7.93
C ASP A 15 4.84 -21.82 -7.30
N SER A 16 4.93 -21.60 -5.99
CA SER A 16 4.11 -20.57 -5.34
C SER A 16 4.48 -19.17 -5.79
N TYR A 17 5.71 -18.99 -6.26
CA TYR A 17 6.16 -17.73 -6.79
C TYR A 17 5.36 -17.32 -8.04
N LYS A 18 5.03 -18.28 -8.90
CA LYS A 18 4.20 -18.01 -10.07
C LYS A 18 2.82 -17.50 -9.68
N GLU A 19 2.27 -18.08 -8.63
CA GLU A 19 0.98 -17.64 -8.12
C GLU A 19 1.02 -16.19 -7.66
N LEU A 20 2.11 -15.80 -7.00
CA LEU A 20 2.28 -14.41 -6.57
C LEU A 20 2.34 -13.45 -7.77
N ILE A 21 2.95 -13.87 -8.86
CA ILE A 21 3.05 -13.03 -10.05
C ILE A 21 1.74 -13.01 -10.84
N GLU A 22 1.10 -14.16 -11.01
CA GLU A 22 -0.02 -14.31 -11.91
C GLU A 22 -1.38 -14.02 -11.28
N GLY A 23 -1.52 -14.14 -9.99
CA GLY A 23 -2.80 -13.91 -9.30
C GLY A 23 -2.61 -13.50 -7.88
N GLY A 24 -1.40 -13.08 -7.53
CA GLY A 24 -1.05 -12.74 -6.18
C GLY A 24 -1.31 -11.29 -5.84
N VAL A 25 -0.64 -10.87 -4.78
CA VAL A 25 -0.85 -9.56 -4.16
C VAL A 25 -0.62 -8.42 -5.13
N LEU A 26 0.43 -8.50 -5.95
CA LEU A 26 0.76 -7.39 -6.85
C LEU A 26 -0.30 -7.21 -7.94
N ASP A 27 -0.81 -8.31 -8.51
CA ASP A 27 -1.88 -8.23 -9.49
C ASP A 27 -3.16 -7.71 -8.85
N LYS A 28 -3.49 -8.19 -7.66
CA LYS A 28 -4.67 -7.72 -6.93
C LYS A 28 -4.54 -6.24 -6.61
N ALA A 29 -3.37 -5.82 -6.15
CA ALA A 29 -3.14 -4.42 -5.81
C ALA A 29 -3.26 -3.52 -7.03
N LYS A 30 -2.65 -3.93 -8.14
CA LYS A 30 -2.74 -3.16 -9.38
C LYS A 30 -4.17 -3.03 -9.85
N SER A 31 -4.91 -4.14 -9.85
CA SER A 31 -6.30 -4.15 -10.28
C SER A 31 -7.17 -3.24 -9.43
N LEU A 32 -6.97 -3.27 -8.10
CA LEU A 32 -7.73 -2.42 -7.20
C LEU A 32 -7.43 -0.95 -7.42
N VAL A 33 -6.16 -0.59 -7.53
CA VAL A 33 -5.78 0.80 -7.68
C VAL A 33 -6.22 1.34 -9.05
N ASP A 34 -5.90 0.63 -10.12
CA ASP A 34 -6.22 1.09 -11.46
C ASP A 34 -7.72 1.02 -11.74
N GLY A 35 -8.46 0.20 -11.00
CA GLY A 35 -9.91 0.12 -11.11
C GLY A 35 -10.66 1.17 -10.29
N ARG A 36 -9.99 1.92 -9.44
CA ARG A 36 -10.65 2.90 -8.55
C ARG A 36 -11.36 4.00 -9.31
N ASP A 37 -10.87 4.33 -10.49
CA ASP A 37 -11.52 5.36 -11.31
C ASP A 37 -12.95 4.99 -11.67
N LYS A 38 -13.25 3.70 -11.69
CA LYS A 38 -14.58 3.17 -11.99
C LYS A 38 -15.42 2.95 -10.74
N GLN A 39 -14.81 3.08 -9.56
CA GLN A 39 -15.50 2.91 -8.29
C GLN A 39 -15.96 4.27 -7.78
N GLN A 40 -17.20 4.34 -7.37
CA GLN A 40 -17.78 5.61 -6.95
C GLN A 40 -17.48 5.97 -5.49
N HIS A 41 -16.85 5.07 -4.73
CA HIS A 41 -16.67 5.27 -3.29
C HIS A 41 -15.49 6.17 -2.94
N TYR A 42 -14.42 6.11 -3.69
CA TYR A 42 -13.18 6.82 -3.33
C TYR A 42 -12.74 7.82 -4.39
N GLY A 43 -13.21 7.65 -5.62
CA GLY A 43 -12.74 8.46 -6.74
C GLY A 43 -11.30 8.12 -7.14
N PRO A 44 -10.73 8.89 -8.06
CA PRO A 44 -9.36 8.66 -8.51
C PRO A 44 -8.36 8.85 -7.38
N PRO A 45 -7.30 8.03 -7.33
CA PRO A 45 -6.27 8.18 -6.29
C PRO A 45 -5.65 9.57 -6.25
N GLU A 46 -5.50 10.22 -7.38
CA GLU A 46 -4.94 11.57 -7.45
C GLU A 46 -5.74 12.56 -6.62
N GLU A 47 -7.05 12.50 -6.72
CA GLU A 47 -7.92 13.40 -5.96
C GLU A 47 -7.94 13.04 -4.48
N PHE A 48 -8.02 11.76 -4.18
CA PHE A 48 -8.11 11.31 -2.80
C PHE A 48 -6.83 11.60 -2.02
N MET A 49 -5.68 11.29 -2.61
CA MET A 49 -4.41 11.56 -1.94
C MET A 49 -4.18 13.06 -1.80
N GLY A 50 -4.60 13.86 -2.79
CA GLY A 50 -4.52 15.30 -2.69
C GLY A 50 -5.35 15.86 -1.55
N ARG A 51 -6.56 15.32 -1.36
CA ARG A 51 -7.43 15.73 -0.27
C ARG A 51 -6.86 15.35 1.08
N LEU A 52 -6.36 14.11 1.21
CA LEU A 52 -5.72 13.67 2.45
C LEU A 52 -4.52 14.51 2.80
N ALA A 53 -3.70 14.83 1.81
CA ALA A 53 -2.52 15.67 2.04
C ALA A 53 -2.91 17.03 2.60
N LYS A 54 -3.96 17.63 2.07
CA LYS A 54 -4.45 18.92 2.56
C LYS A 54 -5.01 18.81 3.98
N MET A 55 -5.78 17.78 4.24
CA MET A 55 -6.40 17.60 5.56
C MET A 55 -5.35 17.30 6.62
N TRP A 56 -4.46 16.38 6.35
CA TRP A 56 -3.39 16.05 7.31
C TRP A 56 -2.41 17.20 7.48
N GLY A 57 -2.06 17.86 6.39
CA GLY A 57 -1.20 19.03 6.45
C GLY A 57 -1.81 20.16 7.27
N GLY A 58 -3.12 20.39 7.09
CA GLY A 58 -3.84 21.38 7.88
C GLY A 58 -3.85 21.04 9.36
N TYR A 59 -4.06 19.77 9.69
CA TYR A 59 -4.05 19.30 11.07
C TYR A 59 -2.66 19.48 11.71
N LEU A 60 -1.62 19.13 10.96
CA LEU A 60 -0.25 19.18 11.45
C LEU A 60 0.39 20.57 11.38
N GLY A 61 -0.22 21.48 10.61
CA GLY A 61 0.34 22.80 10.39
C GLY A 61 1.55 22.81 9.44
N ILE A 62 1.63 21.85 8.54
CA ILE A 62 2.71 21.77 7.55
C ILE A 62 2.11 21.49 6.19
N GLU A 63 2.91 21.73 5.16
CA GLU A 63 2.48 21.41 3.79
C GLU A 63 2.86 19.97 3.47
N LEU A 64 1.87 19.19 3.03
CA LEU A 64 2.07 17.81 2.59
C LEU A 64 1.68 17.68 1.12
N LYS A 65 2.40 16.83 0.41
CA LYS A 65 2.13 16.50 -0.98
C LYS A 65 1.29 15.24 -1.08
N PRO A 66 0.61 15.00 -2.19
CA PRO A 66 -0.10 13.74 -2.37
C PRO A 66 0.80 12.50 -2.20
N THR A 67 2.08 12.60 -2.59
CA THR A 67 3.03 11.51 -2.37
C THR A 67 3.27 11.26 -0.89
N ASP A 68 3.26 12.30 -0.06
CA ASP A 68 3.37 12.12 1.39
C ASP A 68 2.18 11.34 1.93
N ALA A 69 0.98 11.67 1.46
CA ALA A 69 -0.21 10.95 1.88
C ALA A 69 -0.14 9.47 1.50
N ALA A 70 0.33 9.17 0.29
CA ALA A 70 0.49 7.78 -0.14
C ALA A 70 1.48 7.02 0.74
N LEU A 71 2.61 7.65 1.08
CA LEU A 71 3.60 7.03 1.97
C LEU A 71 3.05 6.84 3.38
N MET A 72 2.31 7.81 3.88
CA MET A 72 1.72 7.70 5.22
C MET A 72 0.73 6.54 5.28
N MET A 73 -0.08 6.37 4.24
CA MET A 73 -0.99 5.23 4.17
C MET A 73 -0.24 3.90 4.07
N ALA A 74 0.85 3.86 3.31
CA ALA A 74 1.68 2.67 3.23
C ALA A 74 2.24 2.30 4.61
N ILE A 75 2.70 3.30 5.36
CA ILE A 75 3.21 3.08 6.72
C ILE A 75 2.11 2.53 7.62
N LEU A 76 0.88 3.05 7.50
CA LEU A 76 -0.25 2.53 8.28
C LEU A 76 -0.48 1.04 7.99
N LYS A 77 -0.44 0.66 6.71
CA LYS A 77 -0.62 -0.74 6.34
C LYS A 77 0.54 -1.60 6.80
N ALA A 78 1.75 -1.07 6.75
CA ALA A 78 2.93 -1.77 7.28
C ALA A 78 2.77 -2.04 8.78
N ALA A 79 2.25 -1.07 9.52
CA ALA A 79 2.01 -1.24 10.95
C ALA A 79 0.99 -2.36 11.22
N ARG A 80 -0.05 -2.44 10.39
CA ARG A 80 -1.03 -3.52 10.51
C ARG A 80 -0.41 -4.89 10.22
N LEU A 81 0.44 -4.96 9.22
CA LEU A 81 1.14 -6.20 8.88
C LEU A 81 2.09 -6.63 9.99
N ARG A 82 2.69 -5.67 10.70
CA ARG A 82 3.54 -5.99 11.86
C ARG A 82 2.75 -6.70 12.95
N THR A 83 1.51 -6.30 13.15
CA THR A 83 0.63 -6.90 14.15
C THR A 83 0.03 -8.22 13.66
N ASN A 84 -0.37 -8.27 12.38
CA ASN A 84 -1.00 -9.45 11.79
C ASN A 84 -0.42 -9.70 10.40
N PRO A 85 0.70 -10.45 10.31
CA PRO A 85 1.36 -10.69 9.02
C PRO A 85 0.51 -11.48 8.01
N GLU A 86 -0.53 -12.15 8.49
CA GLU A 86 -1.40 -12.96 7.63
C GLU A 86 -2.56 -12.18 7.04
N HIS A 87 -2.69 -10.90 7.36
CA HIS A 87 -3.82 -10.10 6.89
C HIS A 87 -3.62 -9.71 5.42
N GLU A 88 -4.25 -10.47 4.54
CA GLU A 88 -4.05 -10.31 3.10
C GLU A 88 -4.47 -8.93 2.61
N ASP A 89 -5.59 -8.40 3.10
CA ASP A 89 -6.08 -7.09 2.66
C ASP A 89 -5.05 -5.99 2.94
N SER A 90 -4.40 -6.04 4.10
CA SER A 90 -3.37 -5.06 4.43
C SER A 90 -2.14 -5.20 3.53
N LEU A 91 -1.79 -6.42 3.16
CA LEU A 91 -0.66 -6.67 2.26
C LEU A 91 -0.96 -6.14 0.85
N ILE A 92 -2.17 -6.40 0.36
CA ILE A 92 -2.61 -5.89 -0.93
C ILE A 92 -2.63 -4.37 -0.92
N ASP A 93 -3.16 -3.77 0.13
CA ASP A 93 -3.23 -2.31 0.24
C ASP A 93 -1.84 -1.70 0.34
N PHE A 94 -0.93 -2.34 1.10
CA PHE A 94 0.45 -1.88 1.20
C PHE A 94 1.11 -1.82 -0.17
N ALA A 95 0.97 -2.88 -0.95
CA ALA A 95 1.48 -2.91 -2.32
C ALA A 95 0.76 -1.89 -3.20
N GLY A 96 -0.54 -1.71 -2.99
CA GLY A 96 -1.34 -0.75 -3.76
C GLY A 96 -0.88 0.68 -3.56
N TYR A 97 -0.42 1.03 -2.38
CA TYR A 97 0.07 2.40 -2.16
C TYR A 97 1.38 2.70 -2.89
N ALA A 98 2.16 1.68 -3.23
CA ALA A 98 3.30 1.88 -4.12
C ALA A 98 2.83 2.31 -5.52
N ARG A 99 1.79 1.65 -6.03
CA ARG A 99 1.20 2.03 -7.32
C ARG A 99 0.55 3.41 -7.24
N ILE A 100 -0.14 3.71 -6.15
CA ILE A 100 -0.75 5.03 -5.96
C ILE A 100 0.33 6.12 -5.93
N PHE A 101 1.43 5.86 -5.21
CA PHE A 101 2.55 6.79 -5.18
C PHE A 101 3.04 7.10 -6.61
N GLU A 102 3.19 6.08 -7.41
CA GLU A 102 3.62 6.24 -8.80
C GLU A 102 2.67 7.13 -9.58
N ARG A 103 1.36 6.98 -9.36
CA ARG A 103 0.36 7.76 -10.07
C ARG A 103 0.30 9.22 -9.64
N VAL A 104 0.63 9.52 -8.38
CA VAL A 104 0.47 10.89 -7.86
C VAL A 104 1.77 11.69 -7.82
N LYS A 105 2.89 11.06 -8.09
CA LYS A 105 4.17 11.76 -8.08
C LYS A 105 4.33 12.75 -9.23
#